data_5f9478455fb53f9b932aa40249888d0b
#
_entry.id   5f9478455fb53f9b932aa40249888d0b
#
_cell.length_a   1.000
_cell.length_b   1.000
_cell.length_c   1.000
_cell.angle_alpha   90.00
_cell.angle_beta   90.00
_cell.angle_gamma   90.00
#
_symmetry.space_group_name_H-M   'P 1'
#
loop_
_entity.id
_entity.type
_entity.pdbx_description
1 polymer ?
#
loop_
_entity_poly.entity_id
_entity_poly.type
_entity_poly.pdbx_seq_one_letter_code
_entity_poly.pdbx_strand_id
1 'polypeptide(L)'
;MGGTIKEQDEMYQIALLHDMGKIRIPDNIINKPGRLTDEEFSMIKLHCVNGYHILKNINAFPDLAVGAKYHHERYDGTGYPSGLKGENIPRCARIIAVADSYDAMTSNRSYRYALPQKIVRDEMEKGKGSQFDPDIAEVMLRMIDEDEDYHMRQAEKMVSNILVVDDEKINIRLIENICKNEPLYKVIAAESGKQAIDIVGNQQIDLILLDIEMPDMDGFQTLEEIRKITDVPVIFVTAYKDYKLIERARQMGVEDYITKPFLPIVFLETLYGVIG
;
A
#
# COMPACT_ATOMS: atom_id res chain seq x y z
N MET A 1 -2.06 14.27 -19.28
CA MET A 1 -0.75 14.92 -19.54
C MET A 1 0.04 14.31 -20.72
N GLY A 2 -0.45 13.26 -21.36
CA GLY A 2 -0.05 12.77 -22.67
C GLY A 2 1.36 12.17 -22.79
N GLY A 3 1.90 11.54 -21.75
CA GLY A 3 3.18 10.84 -21.83
C GLY A 3 3.09 9.51 -22.56
N THR A 4 4.19 9.08 -23.20
CA THR A 4 4.35 7.74 -23.75
C THR A 4 4.32 6.68 -22.63
N ILE A 5 4.06 5.40 -22.96
CA ILE A 5 4.09 4.29 -21.98
C ILE A 5 5.42 4.29 -21.21
N LYS A 6 6.55 4.50 -21.91
CA LYS A 6 7.86 4.55 -21.27
C LYS A 6 7.97 5.69 -20.25
N GLU A 7 7.49 6.91 -20.59
CA GLU A 7 7.49 8.03 -19.66
C GLU A 7 6.55 7.81 -18.46
N GLN A 8 5.47 7.08 -18.65
CA GLN A 8 4.57 6.70 -17.58
C GLN A 8 5.23 5.69 -16.63
N ASP A 9 5.92 4.66 -17.17
CA ASP A 9 6.67 3.69 -16.37
C ASP A 9 7.81 4.35 -15.60
N GLU A 10 8.57 5.25 -16.24
CA GLU A 10 9.63 6.02 -15.57
C GLU A 10 9.04 6.87 -14.43
N MET A 11 7.92 7.56 -14.67
CA MET A 11 7.26 8.38 -13.66
C MET A 11 6.74 7.53 -12.49
N TYR A 12 6.21 6.34 -12.77
CA TYR A 12 5.78 5.38 -11.75
C TYR A 12 6.96 4.97 -10.85
N GLN A 13 8.10 4.60 -11.43
CA GLN A 13 9.31 4.25 -10.67
C GLN A 13 9.81 5.41 -9.80
N ILE A 14 9.77 6.64 -10.32
CA ILE A 14 10.17 7.83 -9.58
C ILE A 14 9.21 8.05 -8.40
N ALA A 15 7.91 7.92 -8.63
CA ALA A 15 6.89 8.08 -7.59
C ALA A 15 7.03 6.99 -6.51
N LEU A 16 7.29 5.74 -6.87
CA LEU A 16 7.47 4.64 -5.93
C LEU A 16 8.65 4.86 -4.97
N LEU A 17 9.73 5.48 -5.45
CA LEU A 17 11.00 5.61 -4.72
C LEU A 17 11.25 7.03 -4.17
N HIS A 18 10.32 7.98 -4.35
CA HIS A 18 10.55 9.37 -3.94
C HIS A 18 10.91 9.54 -2.46
N ASP A 19 10.34 8.72 -1.61
CA ASP A 19 10.48 8.73 -0.16
C ASP A 19 11.58 7.79 0.39
N MET A 20 12.36 7.12 -0.48
CA MET A 20 13.39 6.14 -0.08
C MET A 20 14.37 6.69 0.97
N GLY A 21 14.59 7.99 1.00
CA GLY A 21 15.47 8.64 1.97
C GLY A 21 14.97 8.61 3.41
N LYS A 22 13.70 8.29 3.66
CA LYS A 22 13.11 8.13 5.00
C LYS A 22 13.78 7.01 5.79
N ILE A 23 14.37 6.01 5.14
CA ILE A 23 15.13 4.93 5.78
C ILE A 23 16.29 5.42 6.68
N ARG A 24 16.75 6.67 6.47
CA ARG A 24 17.81 7.29 7.29
C ARG A 24 17.28 8.20 8.39
N ILE A 25 15.99 8.32 8.51
CA ILE A 25 15.35 9.13 9.56
C ILE A 25 15.05 8.22 10.75
N PRO A 26 15.34 8.61 11.99
CA PRO A 26 15.04 7.80 13.16
C PRO A 26 13.54 7.49 13.30
N ASP A 27 13.21 6.24 13.61
CA ASP A 27 11.84 5.74 13.73
C ASP A 27 10.99 6.52 14.74
N ASN A 28 11.61 6.96 15.84
CA ASN A 28 10.94 7.76 16.87
C ASN A 28 10.53 9.15 16.38
N ILE A 29 11.10 9.65 15.28
CA ILE A 29 10.72 10.92 14.67
C ILE A 29 9.65 10.68 13.61
N ILE A 30 9.83 9.67 12.72
CA ILE A 30 8.85 9.34 11.67
C ILE A 30 7.50 8.95 12.30
N ASN A 31 7.53 8.11 13.35
CA ASN A 31 6.34 7.55 13.98
C ASN A 31 5.87 8.36 15.20
N LYS A 32 6.38 9.56 15.38
CA LYS A 32 6.02 10.39 16.55
C LYS A 32 4.53 10.72 16.55
N PRO A 33 3.78 10.36 17.59
CA PRO A 33 2.40 10.80 17.73
C PRO A 33 2.37 12.30 18.06
N GLY A 34 1.73 13.09 17.20
CA GLY A 34 1.56 14.52 17.40
C GLY A 34 2.48 15.41 16.57
N ARG A 35 2.62 16.67 16.98
CA ARG A 35 3.40 17.65 16.21
C ARG A 35 4.90 17.47 16.42
N LEU A 36 5.64 17.62 15.32
CA LEU A 36 7.11 17.67 15.34
C LEU A 36 7.60 19.02 15.85
N THR A 37 8.75 19.05 16.55
CA THR A 37 9.48 20.30 16.77
C THR A 37 10.15 20.78 15.48
N ASP A 38 10.66 22.02 15.47
CA ASP A 38 11.36 22.56 14.29
C ASP A 38 12.64 21.77 13.97
N GLU A 39 13.33 21.27 15.00
CA GLU A 39 14.52 20.42 14.86
C GLU A 39 14.14 19.06 14.27
N GLU A 40 13.10 18.41 14.79
CA GLU A 40 12.61 17.12 14.26
C GLU A 40 12.12 17.26 12.82
N PHE A 41 11.40 18.35 12.52
CA PHE A 41 10.98 18.63 11.16
C PHE A 41 12.16 18.88 10.22
N SER A 42 13.20 19.56 10.70
CA SER A 42 14.44 19.75 9.96
C SER A 42 15.14 18.42 9.66
N MET A 43 15.10 17.46 10.58
CA MET A 43 15.61 16.11 10.36
C MET A 43 14.78 15.35 9.30
N ILE A 44 13.45 15.45 9.34
CA ILE A 44 12.60 14.85 8.30
C ILE A 44 12.93 15.41 6.92
N LYS A 45 13.13 16.72 6.77
CA LYS A 45 13.50 17.32 5.46
C LYS A 45 14.76 16.71 4.84
N LEU A 46 15.65 16.12 5.65
CA LEU A 46 16.86 15.46 5.15
C LEU A 46 16.55 14.22 4.29
N HIS A 47 15.33 13.64 4.35
CA HIS A 47 15.00 12.48 3.50
C HIS A 47 15.14 12.81 2.01
N CYS A 48 14.85 14.03 1.57
CA CYS A 48 15.03 14.45 0.18
C CYS A 48 16.49 14.29 -0.27
N VAL A 49 17.42 14.82 0.53
CA VAL A 49 18.86 14.74 0.24
C VAL A 49 19.38 13.32 0.40
N ASN A 50 18.91 12.59 1.41
CA ASN A 50 19.26 11.19 1.64
C ASN A 50 18.77 10.31 0.47
N GLY A 51 17.54 10.50 -0.01
CA GLY A 51 16.97 9.81 -1.17
C GLY A 51 17.80 10.05 -2.42
N TYR A 52 18.16 11.31 -2.68
CA TYR A 52 19.08 11.64 -3.78
C TYR A 52 20.40 10.85 -3.69
N HIS A 53 21.03 10.82 -2.51
CA HIS A 53 22.30 10.11 -2.35
C HIS A 53 22.18 8.59 -2.48
N ILE A 54 21.04 8.00 -2.13
CA ILE A 54 20.78 6.58 -2.32
C ILE A 54 20.59 6.27 -3.80
N LEU A 55 19.81 7.08 -4.53
CA LEU A 55 19.33 6.77 -5.87
C LEU A 55 20.23 7.29 -7.01
N LYS A 56 21.11 8.25 -6.77
CA LYS A 56 21.94 8.91 -7.81
C LYS A 56 22.87 7.99 -8.61
N ASN A 57 23.14 6.79 -8.08
CA ASN A 57 24.01 5.81 -8.74
C ASN A 57 23.23 4.81 -9.61
N ILE A 58 21.90 4.94 -9.70
CA ILE A 58 21.04 4.11 -10.55
C ILE A 58 21.01 4.72 -11.94
N ASN A 59 21.99 4.38 -12.77
CA ASN A 59 22.18 4.99 -14.09
C ASN A 59 21.04 4.70 -15.09
N ALA A 60 20.29 3.63 -14.88
CA ALA A 60 19.16 3.26 -15.75
C ALA A 60 17.99 4.25 -15.67
N PHE A 61 17.84 4.94 -14.55
CA PHE A 61 16.75 5.89 -14.28
C PHE A 61 17.30 7.15 -13.56
N PRO A 62 17.96 8.07 -14.26
CA PRO A 62 18.61 9.23 -13.64
C PRO A 62 17.64 10.16 -12.91
N ASP A 63 16.37 10.19 -13.31
CA ASP A 63 15.35 11.04 -12.72
C ASP A 63 14.82 10.52 -11.36
N LEU A 64 15.13 9.27 -10.98
CA LEU A 64 14.80 8.75 -9.64
C LEU A 64 15.36 9.64 -8.53
N ALA A 65 16.66 9.95 -8.62
CA ALA A 65 17.32 10.80 -7.64
C ALA A 65 16.78 12.24 -7.66
N VAL A 66 16.43 12.73 -8.84
CA VAL A 66 15.88 14.09 -9.05
C VAL A 66 14.50 14.18 -8.41
N GLY A 67 13.61 13.20 -8.66
CA GLY A 67 12.30 13.12 -8.04
C GLY A 67 12.39 13.08 -6.51
N ALA A 68 13.21 12.17 -5.97
CA ALA A 68 13.42 12.06 -4.53
C ALA A 68 13.96 13.34 -3.88
N LYS A 69 14.80 14.10 -4.60
CA LYS A 69 15.38 15.33 -4.05
C LYS A 69 14.40 16.49 -4.00
N TYR A 70 13.55 16.65 -5.03
CA TYR A 70 12.84 17.90 -5.26
C TYR A 70 11.31 17.81 -5.12
N HIS A 71 10.75 16.70 -4.73
CA HIS A 71 9.28 16.53 -4.60
C HIS A 71 8.63 17.40 -3.52
N HIS A 72 9.40 17.97 -2.60
CA HIS A 72 8.92 18.94 -1.61
C HIS A 72 9.29 20.39 -1.95
N GLU A 73 9.79 20.65 -3.18
CA GLU A 73 9.86 22.01 -3.66
C GLU A 73 8.44 22.53 -3.94
N ARG A 74 8.27 23.82 -3.73
CA ARG A 74 6.98 24.50 -3.96
C ARG A 74 7.11 25.44 -5.15
N TYR A 75 6.07 25.55 -5.93
CA TYR A 75 6.07 26.37 -7.15
C TYR A 75 6.39 27.84 -6.87
N ASP A 76 6.01 28.35 -5.69
CA ASP A 76 6.31 29.70 -5.21
C ASP A 76 7.79 29.89 -4.75
N GLY A 77 8.58 28.81 -4.62
CA GLY A 77 9.98 28.84 -4.19
C GLY A 77 10.17 28.79 -2.67
N THR A 78 9.11 28.57 -1.89
CA THR A 78 9.19 28.44 -0.43
C THR A 78 9.37 27.00 0.05
N GLY A 79 9.61 26.06 -0.87
CA GLY A 79 9.83 24.65 -0.61
C GLY A 79 11.24 24.31 -0.16
N TYR A 80 11.56 23.04 -0.11
CA TYR A 80 12.88 22.51 0.27
C TYR A 80 13.26 21.32 -0.63
N PRO A 81 14.54 20.92 -0.73
CA PRO A 81 15.70 21.40 0.03
C PRO A 81 16.42 22.61 -0.58
N SER A 82 16.10 23.04 -1.81
CA SER A 82 16.89 24.02 -2.57
C SER A 82 16.17 25.34 -2.79
N GLY A 83 14.86 25.43 -2.52
CA GLY A 83 14.06 26.63 -2.77
C GLY A 83 13.90 26.94 -4.25
N LEU A 84 13.83 25.92 -5.10
CA LEU A 84 13.58 26.08 -6.53
C LEU A 84 12.18 26.64 -6.76
N LYS A 85 12.04 27.50 -7.81
CA LYS A 85 10.78 28.17 -8.10
C LYS A 85 10.30 27.91 -9.53
N GLY A 86 8.99 27.73 -9.67
CA GLY A 86 8.34 27.62 -10.97
C GLY A 86 8.87 26.42 -11.78
N GLU A 87 9.15 26.65 -13.04
CA GLU A 87 9.65 25.64 -13.97
C GLU A 87 11.11 25.21 -13.74
N ASN A 88 11.85 25.90 -12.86
CA ASN A 88 13.17 25.43 -12.42
C ASN A 88 13.06 24.16 -11.54
N ILE A 89 11.88 23.85 -11.02
CA ILE A 89 11.61 22.56 -10.37
C ILE A 89 11.45 21.51 -11.47
N PRO A 90 12.21 20.40 -11.44
CA PRO A 90 12.09 19.33 -12.43
C PRO A 90 10.64 18.84 -12.57
N ARG A 91 10.19 18.59 -13.81
CA ARG A 91 8.80 18.24 -14.08
C ARG A 91 8.33 17.01 -13.28
N CYS A 92 9.16 15.97 -13.17
CA CYS A 92 8.84 14.78 -12.37
C CYS A 92 8.56 15.14 -10.90
N ALA A 93 9.36 16.01 -10.32
CA ALA A 93 9.19 16.46 -8.93
C ALA A 93 7.90 17.29 -8.75
N ARG A 94 7.53 18.15 -9.71
CA ARG A 94 6.27 18.90 -9.71
C ARG A 94 5.04 17.97 -9.76
N ILE A 95 5.13 16.89 -10.55
CA ILE A 95 4.06 15.86 -10.63
C ILE A 95 3.93 15.12 -9.31
N ILE A 96 5.06 14.69 -8.72
CA ILE A 96 5.04 13.97 -7.43
C ILE A 96 4.50 14.87 -6.33
N ALA A 97 4.87 16.15 -6.28
CA ALA A 97 4.39 17.08 -5.26
C ALA A 97 2.85 17.18 -5.23
N VAL A 98 2.20 17.18 -6.39
CA VAL A 98 0.74 17.18 -6.50
C VAL A 98 0.16 15.83 -6.06
N ALA A 99 0.71 14.72 -6.57
CA ALA A 99 0.23 13.37 -6.28
C ALA A 99 0.40 13.00 -4.80
N ASP A 100 1.59 13.25 -4.22
CA ASP A 100 1.87 13.00 -2.79
C ASP A 100 0.96 13.84 -1.88
N SER A 101 0.71 15.10 -2.23
CA SER A 101 -0.22 15.95 -1.47
C SER A 101 -1.65 15.43 -1.53
N TYR A 102 -2.10 14.94 -2.68
CA TYR A 102 -3.41 14.30 -2.83
C TYR A 102 -3.48 13.02 -1.99
N ASP A 103 -2.50 12.13 -2.12
CA ASP A 103 -2.41 10.91 -1.34
C ASP A 103 -2.40 11.20 0.18
N ALA A 104 -1.57 12.16 0.59
CA ALA A 104 -1.51 12.58 1.98
C ALA A 104 -2.84 13.06 2.55
N MET A 105 -3.70 13.70 1.74
CA MET A 105 -5.02 14.19 2.17
C MET A 105 -6.09 13.10 2.12
N THR A 106 -5.97 12.12 1.22
CA THR A 106 -6.97 11.08 0.98
C THR A 106 -6.69 9.78 1.70
N SER A 107 -5.52 9.61 2.29
CA SER A 107 -5.12 8.43 3.08
C SER A 107 -5.39 8.62 4.57
N ASN A 108 -5.77 7.54 5.27
CA ASN A 108 -5.82 7.51 6.73
C ASN A 108 -4.38 7.48 7.27
N ARG A 109 -4.09 8.34 8.25
CA ARG A 109 -2.80 8.37 8.96
C ARG A 109 -3.02 8.10 10.43
N SER A 110 -1.98 7.68 11.14
CA SER A 110 -2.05 7.33 12.59
C SER A 110 -2.67 8.42 13.47
N TYR A 111 -2.67 9.67 13.02
CA TYR A 111 -3.16 10.84 13.76
C TYR A 111 -4.29 11.60 13.06
N ARG A 112 -4.75 11.17 11.85
CA ARG A 112 -5.79 11.86 11.09
C ARG A 112 -6.48 10.93 10.09
N TYR A 113 -7.81 10.99 10.05
CA TYR A 113 -8.60 10.38 8.98
C TYR A 113 -8.43 11.12 7.65
N ALA A 114 -8.70 10.42 6.55
CA ALA A 114 -8.76 11.01 5.22
C ALA A 114 -9.76 12.17 5.17
N LEU A 115 -9.38 13.25 4.47
CA LEU A 115 -10.24 14.42 4.32
C LEU A 115 -11.39 14.12 3.35
N PRO A 116 -12.57 14.71 3.56
CA PRO A 116 -13.66 14.66 2.58
C PRO A 116 -13.23 15.20 1.20
N GLN A 117 -13.71 14.57 0.12
CA GLN A 117 -13.31 14.90 -1.26
C GLN A 117 -13.43 16.41 -1.58
N LYS A 118 -14.50 17.04 -1.14
CA LYS A 118 -14.70 18.48 -1.33
C LYS A 118 -13.57 19.31 -0.70
N ILE A 119 -13.12 18.93 0.50
CA ILE A 119 -12.00 19.62 1.18
C ILE A 119 -10.69 19.39 0.45
N VAL A 120 -10.44 18.15 -0.03
CA VAL A 120 -9.25 17.82 -0.82
C VAL A 120 -9.22 18.67 -2.09
N ARG A 121 -10.35 18.76 -2.80
CA ARG A 121 -10.48 19.59 -3.99
C ARG A 121 -10.20 21.07 -3.71
N ASP A 122 -10.80 21.61 -2.64
CA ASP A 122 -10.63 23.01 -2.25
C ASP A 122 -9.16 23.32 -1.88
N GLU A 123 -8.46 22.41 -1.20
CA GLU A 123 -7.03 22.55 -0.86
C GLU A 123 -6.14 22.48 -2.11
N MET A 124 -6.45 21.58 -3.07
CA MET A 124 -5.74 21.55 -4.35
C MET A 124 -5.89 22.83 -5.16
N GLU A 125 -7.12 23.39 -5.23
CA GLU A 125 -7.40 24.67 -5.90
C GLU A 125 -6.65 25.82 -5.25
N LYS A 126 -6.63 25.92 -3.92
CA LYS A 126 -5.87 26.95 -3.18
C LYS A 126 -4.36 26.84 -3.39
N GLY A 127 -3.86 25.62 -3.52
CA GLY A 127 -2.43 25.34 -3.74
C GLY A 127 -1.95 25.69 -5.15
N LYS A 128 -2.85 25.82 -6.13
CA LYS A 128 -2.57 26.09 -7.53
C LYS A 128 -1.79 27.40 -7.71
N GLY A 129 -0.64 27.32 -8.37
CA GLY A 129 0.25 28.47 -8.62
C GLY A 129 1.09 28.90 -7.41
N SER A 130 0.87 28.34 -6.23
CA SER A 130 1.68 28.59 -5.03
C SER A 130 2.43 27.32 -4.58
N GLN A 131 1.77 26.35 -4.03
CA GLN A 131 2.37 25.06 -3.70
C GLN A 131 2.61 24.23 -4.95
N PHE A 132 1.65 24.19 -5.85
CA PHE A 132 1.59 23.31 -7.01
C PHE A 132 1.79 24.07 -8.33
N ASP A 133 2.39 23.37 -9.28
CA ASP A 133 2.37 23.79 -10.68
C ASP A 133 0.91 23.93 -11.14
N PRO A 134 0.51 25.09 -11.71
CA PRO A 134 -0.87 25.36 -12.05
C PRO A 134 -1.44 24.39 -13.09
N ASP A 135 -0.64 23.97 -14.08
CA ASP A 135 -1.10 23.07 -15.14
C ASP A 135 -1.26 21.64 -14.62
N ILE A 136 -0.38 21.20 -13.72
CA ILE A 136 -0.44 19.87 -13.11
C ILE A 136 -1.59 19.83 -12.10
N ALA A 137 -1.78 20.86 -11.28
CA ALA A 137 -2.89 20.97 -10.35
C ALA A 137 -4.24 20.94 -11.09
N GLU A 138 -4.35 21.61 -12.25
CA GLU A 138 -5.56 21.59 -13.08
C GLU A 138 -5.90 20.18 -13.58
N VAL A 139 -4.87 19.39 -13.93
CA VAL A 139 -5.09 17.98 -14.30
C VAL A 139 -5.60 17.19 -13.11
N MET A 140 -5.02 17.36 -11.93
CA MET A 140 -5.47 16.67 -10.70
C MET A 140 -6.91 17.06 -10.34
N LEU A 141 -7.26 18.35 -10.43
CA LEU A 141 -8.63 18.82 -10.17
C LEU A 141 -9.65 18.18 -11.10
N ARG A 142 -9.34 18.06 -12.39
CA ARG A 142 -10.20 17.33 -13.34
C ARG A 142 -10.35 15.86 -12.97
N MET A 143 -9.26 15.20 -12.61
CA MET A 143 -9.30 13.80 -12.17
C MET A 143 -10.16 13.63 -10.92
N ILE A 144 -10.08 14.57 -9.95
CA ILE A 144 -10.92 14.59 -8.75
C ILE A 144 -12.39 14.80 -9.11
N ASP A 145 -12.68 15.71 -10.05
CA ASP A 145 -14.05 16.03 -10.48
C ASP A 145 -14.69 14.90 -11.31
N GLU A 146 -13.88 14.11 -12.02
CA GLU A 146 -14.30 12.93 -12.79
C GLU A 146 -14.43 11.65 -11.94
N ASP A 147 -13.82 11.61 -10.75
CA ASP A 147 -13.81 10.46 -9.84
C ASP A 147 -15.04 10.49 -8.90
N GLU A 148 -16.25 10.34 -9.47
CA GLU A 148 -17.50 10.36 -8.73
C GLU A 148 -17.60 9.24 -7.68
N ASP A 149 -16.99 8.09 -7.93
CA ASP A 149 -17.01 6.91 -7.05
C ASP A 149 -15.79 6.84 -6.10
N TYR A 150 -14.95 7.88 -6.09
CA TYR A 150 -13.77 7.99 -5.21
C TYR A 150 -12.71 6.88 -5.38
N HIS A 151 -12.61 6.27 -6.56
CA HIS A 151 -11.67 5.19 -6.86
C HIS A 151 -10.17 5.59 -6.74
N MET A 152 -9.86 6.88 -6.89
CA MET A 152 -8.50 7.39 -6.71
C MET A 152 -8.08 7.48 -5.23
N ARG A 153 -9.02 7.36 -4.29
CA ARG A 153 -8.72 7.52 -2.86
C ARG A 153 -8.21 6.21 -2.29
N GLN A 154 -7.02 6.23 -1.71
CA GLN A 154 -6.51 5.07 -0.96
C GLN A 154 -7.28 4.81 0.34
N ALA A 155 -7.97 5.82 0.89
CA ALA A 155 -8.75 5.68 2.12
C ALA A 155 -9.95 4.74 2.00
N GLU A 156 -10.36 4.41 0.78
CA GLU A 156 -11.36 3.39 0.46
C GLU A 156 -10.76 2.15 -0.21
N LYS A 157 -9.45 1.94 -0.20
CA LYS A 157 -8.95 0.57 -0.29
C LYS A 157 -9.62 -0.15 0.87
N MET A 158 -10.69 -0.87 0.53
CA MET A 158 -11.48 -1.62 1.49
C MET A 158 -10.50 -2.44 2.32
N VAL A 159 -10.61 -2.29 3.63
CA VAL A 159 -9.85 -3.14 4.54
C VAL A 159 -10.21 -4.55 4.13
N SER A 160 -9.27 -5.26 3.50
CA SER A 160 -9.51 -6.62 3.03
C SER A 160 -9.68 -7.52 4.24
N ASN A 161 -10.84 -8.13 4.36
CA ASN A 161 -11.14 -9.10 5.40
C ASN A 161 -10.47 -10.42 5.04
N ILE A 162 -9.41 -10.75 5.76
CA ILE A 162 -8.65 -12.00 5.57
C ILE A 162 -9.13 -13.02 6.60
N LEU A 163 -9.79 -14.06 6.14
CA LEU A 163 -10.18 -15.18 6.99
C LEU A 163 -8.98 -16.13 7.15
N VAL A 164 -8.51 -16.30 8.37
CA VAL A 164 -7.43 -17.23 8.72
C VAL A 164 -8.06 -18.45 9.38
N VAL A 165 -7.87 -19.61 8.77
CA VAL A 165 -8.44 -20.89 9.23
C VAL A 165 -7.31 -21.83 9.61
N ASP A 166 -7.15 -22.10 10.91
CA ASP A 166 -6.08 -22.93 11.47
C ASP A 166 -6.52 -23.40 12.86
N ASP A 167 -6.40 -24.67 13.18
CA ASP A 167 -6.80 -25.21 14.47
C ASP A 167 -5.81 -24.85 15.59
N GLU A 168 -4.59 -24.49 15.23
CA GLU A 168 -3.58 -24.01 16.16
C GLU A 168 -3.64 -22.47 16.34
N LYS A 169 -4.17 -22.03 17.48
CA LYS A 169 -4.25 -20.59 17.84
C LYS A 169 -2.93 -19.82 17.71
N ILE A 170 -1.80 -20.51 17.83
CA ILE A 170 -0.47 -19.89 17.71
C ILE A 170 -0.23 -19.39 16.29
N ASN A 171 -0.65 -20.15 15.28
CA ASN A 171 -0.53 -19.79 13.87
C ASN A 171 -1.42 -18.58 13.53
N ILE A 172 -2.67 -18.59 14.02
CA ILE A 172 -3.59 -17.46 13.89
C ILE A 172 -2.96 -16.18 14.46
N ARG A 173 -2.46 -16.24 15.71
CA ARG A 173 -1.82 -15.09 16.37
C ARG A 173 -0.56 -14.60 15.65
N LEU A 174 0.21 -15.52 15.06
CA LEU A 174 1.37 -15.15 14.25
C LEU A 174 0.94 -14.30 13.05
N ILE A 175 -0.08 -14.73 12.32
CA ILE A 175 -0.61 -14.02 11.15
C ILE A 175 -1.25 -12.71 11.58
N GLU A 176 -2.02 -12.67 12.67
CA GLU A 176 -2.55 -11.42 13.25
C GLU A 176 -1.43 -10.42 13.56
N ASN A 177 -0.32 -10.87 14.16
CA ASN A 177 0.81 -10.01 14.47
C ASN A 177 1.54 -9.49 13.21
N ILE A 178 1.66 -10.32 12.17
CA ILE A 178 2.25 -9.89 10.89
C ILE A 178 1.35 -8.82 10.25
N CYS A 179 0.04 -9.05 10.20
CA CYS A 179 -0.93 -8.13 9.61
C CYS A 179 -1.23 -6.89 10.47
N LYS A 180 -0.83 -6.86 11.75
CA LYS A 180 -1.15 -5.76 12.67
C LYS A 180 -0.66 -4.39 12.22
N ASN A 181 0.45 -4.35 11.49
CA ASN A 181 1.03 -3.10 10.97
C ASN A 181 0.57 -2.79 9.54
N GLU A 182 -0.28 -3.65 8.96
CA GLU A 182 -0.83 -3.49 7.62
C GLU A 182 -2.26 -2.93 7.72
N PRO A 183 -2.46 -1.62 7.58
CA PRO A 183 -3.76 -0.96 7.83
C PRO A 183 -4.86 -1.40 6.84
N LEU A 184 -4.47 -2.08 5.76
CA LEU A 184 -5.37 -2.56 4.72
C LEU A 184 -5.88 -3.98 4.99
N TYR A 185 -5.42 -4.66 6.05
CA TYR A 185 -5.80 -6.04 6.37
C TYR A 185 -6.49 -6.14 7.72
N LYS A 186 -7.65 -6.77 7.72
CA LYS A 186 -8.36 -7.16 8.92
C LYS A 186 -8.44 -8.67 8.99
N VAL A 187 -7.78 -9.24 9.98
CA VAL A 187 -7.81 -10.69 10.22
C VAL A 187 -9.09 -11.09 10.94
N ILE A 188 -9.76 -12.10 10.40
CA ILE A 188 -10.89 -12.80 10.99
C ILE A 188 -10.44 -14.24 11.23
N ALA A 189 -10.59 -14.74 12.44
CA ALA A 189 -10.07 -16.04 12.83
C ALA A 189 -11.17 -17.12 12.79
N ALA A 190 -10.81 -18.32 12.30
CA ALA A 190 -11.59 -19.53 12.43
C ALA A 190 -10.68 -20.67 12.91
N GLU A 191 -11.11 -21.41 13.92
CA GLU A 191 -10.35 -22.51 14.52
C GLU A 191 -10.76 -23.90 13.93
N SER A 192 -11.61 -23.90 12.89
CA SER A 192 -12.05 -25.13 12.20
C SER A 192 -12.68 -24.83 10.85
N GLY A 193 -12.73 -25.83 9.97
CA GLY A 193 -13.41 -25.72 8.68
C GLY A 193 -14.90 -25.37 8.81
N LYS A 194 -15.60 -25.94 9.81
CA LYS A 194 -17.02 -25.62 10.05
C LYS A 194 -17.22 -24.14 10.41
N GLN A 195 -16.36 -23.60 11.26
CA GLN A 195 -16.42 -22.18 11.62
C GLN A 195 -16.10 -21.29 10.42
N ALA A 196 -15.15 -21.70 9.59
CA ALA A 196 -14.82 -20.96 8.36
C ALA A 196 -16.01 -20.89 7.39
N ILE A 197 -16.71 -22.01 7.17
CA ILE A 197 -17.90 -22.08 6.32
C ILE A 197 -19.01 -21.15 6.84
N ASP A 198 -19.26 -21.16 8.16
CA ASP A 198 -20.24 -20.26 8.77
C ASP A 198 -19.87 -18.78 8.60
N ILE A 199 -18.62 -18.42 8.81
CA ILE A 199 -18.13 -17.05 8.63
C ILE A 199 -18.31 -16.59 7.17
N VAL A 200 -17.89 -17.41 6.21
CA VAL A 200 -18.00 -17.09 4.76
C VAL A 200 -19.47 -16.91 4.34
N GLY A 201 -20.40 -17.67 4.94
CA GLY A 201 -21.82 -17.53 4.67
C GLY A 201 -22.47 -16.28 5.25
N ASN A 202 -21.85 -15.63 6.23
CA ASN A 202 -22.45 -14.52 6.99
C ASN A 202 -21.67 -13.21 6.94
N GLN A 203 -20.44 -13.20 6.41
CA GLN A 203 -19.58 -12.05 6.36
C GLN A 203 -18.89 -11.94 5.00
N GLN A 204 -18.62 -10.71 4.59
CA GLN A 204 -17.79 -10.48 3.41
C GLN A 204 -16.33 -10.80 3.74
N ILE A 205 -15.76 -11.71 2.97
CA ILE A 205 -14.36 -12.13 3.03
C ILE A 205 -13.73 -11.82 1.66
N ASP A 206 -12.50 -11.32 1.67
CA ASP A 206 -11.78 -10.93 0.46
C ASP A 206 -10.62 -11.88 0.16
N LEU A 207 -10.13 -12.61 1.16
CA LEU A 207 -9.12 -13.66 1.03
C LEU A 207 -9.27 -14.69 2.15
N ILE A 208 -9.03 -15.96 1.85
CA ILE A 208 -8.99 -17.04 2.82
C ILE A 208 -7.59 -17.64 2.88
N LEU A 209 -6.98 -17.65 4.07
CA LEU A 209 -5.78 -18.40 4.40
C LEU A 209 -6.20 -19.67 5.10
N LEU A 210 -5.98 -20.81 4.49
CA LEU A 210 -6.54 -22.08 4.93
C LEU A 210 -5.46 -23.11 5.21
N ASP A 211 -5.39 -23.58 6.45
CA ASP A 211 -4.54 -24.74 6.76
C ASP A 211 -5.11 -26.01 6.13
N ILE A 212 -4.23 -26.85 5.66
CA ILE A 212 -4.60 -28.16 5.09
C ILE A 212 -4.86 -29.16 6.21
N GLU A 213 -4.04 -29.16 7.26
CA GLU A 213 -4.15 -30.12 8.36
C GLU A 213 -4.99 -29.56 9.49
N MET A 214 -6.24 -29.98 9.55
CA MET A 214 -7.13 -29.67 10.65
C MET A 214 -7.89 -30.92 11.08
N PRO A 215 -8.22 -31.08 12.38
CA PRO A 215 -9.05 -32.16 12.84
C PRO A 215 -10.49 -32.05 12.29
N ASP A 216 -11.17 -33.18 12.19
CA ASP A 216 -12.55 -33.35 11.75
C ASP A 216 -12.82 -33.04 10.26
N MET A 217 -12.36 -31.88 9.75
CA MET A 217 -12.52 -31.45 8.37
C MET A 217 -11.22 -30.81 7.90
N ASP A 218 -10.54 -31.47 6.96
CA ASP A 218 -9.28 -30.95 6.41
C ASP A 218 -9.49 -29.73 5.50
N GLY A 219 -8.38 -29.07 5.12
CA GLY A 219 -8.43 -27.86 4.28
C GLY A 219 -9.05 -28.12 2.91
N PHE A 220 -8.86 -29.28 2.31
CA PHE A 220 -9.46 -29.64 1.03
C PHE A 220 -10.97 -29.81 1.11
N GLN A 221 -11.45 -30.50 2.13
CA GLN A 221 -12.89 -30.65 2.40
C GLN A 221 -13.53 -29.29 2.72
N THR A 222 -12.83 -28.46 3.50
CA THR A 222 -13.27 -27.10 3.83
C THR A 222 -13.38 -26.25 2.56
N LEU A 223 -12.40 -26.31 1.67
CA LEU A 223 -12.41 -25.60 0.38
C LEU A 223 -13.58 -26.05 -0.50
N GLU A 224 -13.86 -27.36 -0.61
CA GLU A 224 -14.99 -27.88 -1.37
C GLU A 224 -16.34 -27.31 -0.88
N GLU A 225 -16.53 -27.17 0.41
CA GLU A 225 -17.74 -26.57 0.97
C GLU A 225 -17.80 -25.05 0.77
N ILE A 226 -16.67 -24.34 0.94
CA ILE A 226 -16.57 -22.90 0.71
C ILE A 226 -16.87 -22.55 -0.76
N ARG A 227 -16.38 -23.34 -1.73
CA ARG A 227 -16.62 -23.12 -3.16
C ARG A 227 -18.09 -23.28 -3.58
N LYS A 228 -18.96 -23.86 -2.74
CA LYS A 228 -20.41 -23.84 -2.94
C LYS A 228 -21.05 -22.50 -2.59
N ILE A 229 -20.33 -21.64 -1.84
CA ILE A 229 -20.83 -20.38 -1.31
C ILE A 229 -20.19 -19.19 -2.05
N THR A 230 -18.89 -19.26 -2.35
CA THR A 230 -18.12 -18.12 -2.88
C THR A 230 -16.92 -18.56 -3.71
N ASP A 231 -16.51 -17.67 -4.64
CA ASP A 231 -15.28 -17.77 -5.44
C ASP A 231 -14.13 -16.93 -4.88
N VAL A 232 -14.20 -16.50 -3.61
CA VAL A 232 -13.14 -15.74 -2.94
C VAL A 232 -11.79 -16.44 -3.06
N PRO A 233 -10.70 -15.72 -3.37
CA PRO A 233 -9.37 -16.31 -3.48
C PRO A 233 -8.97 -17.03 -2.20
N VAL A 234 -8.30 -18.18 -2.36
CA VAL A 234 -7.82 -19.03 -1.26
C VAL A 234 -6.33 -19.27 -1.44
N ILE A 235 -5.58 -19.08 -0.36
CA ILE A 235 -4.17 -19.47 -0.25
C ILE A 235 -4.08 -20.57 0.79
N PHE A 236 -3.47 -21.70 0.46
CA PHE A 236 -3.17 -22.71 1.47
C PHE A 236 -1.93 -22.33 2.29
N VAL A 237 -2.02 -22.50 3.61
CA VAL A 237 -0.91 -22.28 4.56
C VAL A 237 -0.62 -23.64 5.22
N THR A 238 0.46 -24.31 4.82
CA THR A 238 0.70 -25.71 5.18
C THR A 238 2.13 -26.00 5.61
N ALA A 239 2.32 -26.99 6.46
CA ALA A 239 3.64 -27.51 6.80
C ALA A 239 4.26 -28.41 5.71
N TYR A 240 3.47 -28.85 4.73
CA TYR A 240 3.93 -29.78 3.71
C TYR A 240 4.55 -29.10 2.49
N LYS A 241 5.61 -29.75 1.99
CA LYS A 241 6.26 -29.44 0.71
C LYS A 241 5.99 -30.54 -0.34
N ASP A 242 4.89 -31.30 -0.18
CA ASP A 242 4.58 -32.37 -1.11
C ASP A 242 4.01 -31.84 -2.40
N TYR A 243 4.71 -32.08 -3.48
CA TYR A 243 4.32 -31.66 -4.84
C TYR A 243 2.91 -32.13 -5.24
N LYS A 244 2.49 -33.31 -4.78
CA LYS A 244 1.15 -33.85 -5.09
C LYS A 244 0.03 -33.06 -4.46
N LEU A 245 0.24 -32.57 -3.25
CA LEU A 245 -0.74 -31.73 -2.55
C LEU A 245 -0.85 -30.35 -3.23
N ILE A 246 0.29 -29.78 -3.66
CA ILE A 246 0.32 -28.53 -4.40
C ILE A 246 -0.42 -28.66 -5.73
N GLU A 247 -0.20 -29.75 -6.47
CA GLU A 247 -0.88 -30.01 -7.74
C GLU A 247 -2.39 -30.18 -7.55
N ARG A 248 -2.81 -30.90 -6.48
CA ARG A 248 -4.22 -31.03 -6.13
C ARG A 248 -4.85 -29.67 -5.78
N ALA A 249 -4.16 -28.83 -5.02
CA ALA A 249 -4.62 -27.48 -4.68
C ALA A 249 -4.86 -26.62 -5.93
N ARG A 250 -3.93 -26.64 -6.89
CA ARG A 250 -4.06 -25.93 -8.17
C ARG A 250 -5.27 -26.39 -8.97
N GLN A 251 -5.53 -27.70 -9.01
CA GLN A 251 -6.69 -28.27 -9.71
C GLN A 251 -8.02 -27.84 -9.08
N MET A 252 -8.02 -27.47 -7.78
CA MET A 252 -9.17 -26.97 -7.04
C MET A 252 -9.30 -25.44 -7.08
N GLY A 253 -8.49 -24.75 -7.87
CA GLY A 253 -8.57 -23.29 -8.01
C GLY A 253 -8.07 -22.52 -6.81
N VAL A 254 -7.01 -23.01 -6.16
CA VAL A 254 -6.28 -22.28 -5.12
C VAL A 254 -5.27 -21.35 -5.79
N GLU A 255 -5.22 -20.08 -5.39
CA GLU A 255 -4.41 -19.03 -6.00
C GLU A 255 -2.93 -19.24 -5.75
N ASP A 256 -2.58 -19.58 -4.50
CA ASP A 256 -1.19 -19.80 -4.10
C ASP A 256 -1.12 -20.68 -2.85
N TYR A 257 0.12 -20.99 -2.40
CA TYR A 257 0.35 -21.70 -1.15
C TYR A 257 1.55 -21.12 -0.40
N ILE A 258 1.48 -21.12 0.92
CA ILE A 258 2.54 -20.67 1.82
C ILE A 258 2.98 -21.86 2.68
N THR A 259 4.29 -22.17 2.68
CA THR A 259 4.83 -23.24 3.51
C THR A 259 5.26 -22.74 4.89
N LYS A 260 4.80 -23.36 5.94
CA LYS A 260 5.25 -23.13 7.33
C LYS A 260 6.62 -23.80 7.57
N PRO A 261 7.57 -23.17 8.29
CA PRO A 261 7.55 -21.77 8.72
C PRO A 261 7.85 -20.79 7.56
N PHE A 262 7.24 -19.62 7.59
CA PHE A 262 7.41 -18.57 6.57
C PHE A 262 7.99 -17.30 7.16
N LEU A 263 8.68 -16.52 6.32
CA LEU A 263 9.15 -15.18 6.68
C LEU A 263 8.01 -14.18 6.50
N PRO A 264 7.83 -13.21 7.42
CA PRO A 264 6.78 -12.19 7.30
C PRO A 264 6.76 -11.46 5.96
N ILE A 265 7.95 -11.14 5.41
CA ILE A 265 8.05 -10.44 4.13
C ILE A 265 7.50 -11.29 2.97
N VAL A 266 7.84 -12.57 2.90
CA VAL A 266 7.37 -13.50 1.86
C VAL A 266 5.85 -13.70 1.99
N PHE A 267 5.36 -13.82 3.22
CA PHE A 267 3.93 -13.92 3.50
C PHE A 267 3.17 -12.70 2.97
N LEU A 268 3.63 -11.48 3.29
CA LEU A 268 2.99 -10.25 2.82
C LEU A 268 3.07 -10.10 1.29
N GLU A 269 4.21 -10.42 0.68
CA GLU A 269 4.36 -10.40 -0.79
C GLU A 269 3.34 -11.32 -1.48
N THR A 270 3.09 -12.53 -0.92
CA THR A 270 2.08 -13.45 -1.45
C THR A 270 0.67 -12.87 -1.33
N LEU A 271 0.34 -12.25 -0.17
CA LEU A 271 -0.96 -11.59 0.00
C LEU A 271 -1.15 -10.44 -0.99
N TYR A 272 -0.14 -9.57 -1.13
CA TYR A 272 -0.18 -8.46 -2.10
C TYR A 272 -0.35 -8.94 -3.54
N GLY A 273 0.21 -10.08 -3.90
CA GLY A 273 0.05 -10.67 -5.22
C GLY A 273 -1.37 -11.14 -5.54
N VAL A 274 -2.18 -11.41 -4.51
CA VAL A 274 -3.55 -11.96 -4.67
C VAL A 274 -4.63 -10.89 -4.49
N ILE A 275 -4.45 -9.95 -3.54
CA ILE A 275 -5.47 -8.95 -3.18
C ILE A 275 -4.97 -7.51 -3.21
N GLY A 276 -3.75 -7.26 -3.68
CA GLY A 276 -3.10 -5.94 -3.77
C GLY A 276 -3.51 -5.11 -4.97
#